data_dcd09910e7a6a235d755a188e2047f93
#
_entry.id   dcd09910e7a6a235d755a188e2047f93
#
_cell.length_a   1.000
_cell.length_b   1.000
_cell.length_c   1.000
_cell.angle_alpha   90.00
_cell.angle_beta   90.00
_cell.angle_gamma   90.00
#
_symmetry.space_group_name_H-M   'P 1'
#
loop_
_entity.id
_entity.type
_entity.pdbx_description
1 polymer ?
#
loop_
_entity_poly.entity_id
_entity_poly.type
_entity_poly.pdbx_seq_one_letter_code
_entity_poly.pdbx_strand_id
1 'polypeptide(L)'
;MKHAILAVIALIVIAWLGSLVGLDYLFGVVFPYLAFAIFLGGFIYRVTNWAKSPVPFRIPTTSGQGKSLDWVKQDKLDCPATFPQVVGRMLLEVFTFRSLFKNTKAEVHDGPKLVYGSSKWLWLFGLAFHYCFLLIVLRHLRLFLNPVPGFIGTLEFFDGLFQIGVPVLYQTDLIFVGAVTFLFLRRVLLPQVKYISFAADYFPLFLIFAIAATGILMRYVFRVDVVSIKQLTMGLATFSPSISGDIGSIFYIHVFLVSALLAYFPFSKLMHLGGVFLSPTRNLANNSRMVRHVNPWNDPTIKPHSYADYEDEFREFMADADIPLEKELEPEPEPEPEETEAPAADAATETPAEKE
;
A
#
# COMPACT_ATOMS: atom_id res chain seq x y z
N MET A 1 -17.50 -5.82 3.88
CA MET A 1 -17.63 -6.82 2.80
C MET A 1 -18.83 -6.55 1.89
N LYS A 2 -20.08 -6.45 2.43
CA LYS A 2 -21.30 -6.25 1.60
C LYS A 2 -21.18 -5.05 0.63
N HIS A 3 -20.75 -3.89 1.10
CA HIS A 3 -20.57 -2.70 0.25
C HIS A 3 -19.53 -2.88 -0.86
N ALA A 4 -18.47 -3.62 -0.58
CA ALA A 4 -17.42 -3.87 -1.57
C ALA A 4 -17.91 -4.75 -2.73
N ILE A 5 -18.66 -5.82 -2.44
CA ILE A 5 -19.24 -6.68 -3.50
C ILE A 5 -20.33 -5.95 -4.29
N LEU A 6 -21.19 -5.18 -3.60
CA LEU A 6 -22.22 -4.37 -4.26
C LEU A 6 -21.63 -3.33 -5.21
N ALA A 7 -20.51 -2.69 -4.81
CA ALA A 7 -19.81 -1.74 -5.67
C ALA A 7 -19.27 -2.42 -6.95
N VAL A 8 -18.69 -3.62 -6.85
CA VAL A 8 -18.20 -4.34 -8.04
C VAL A 8 -19.36 -4.80 -8.92
N ILE A 9 -20.45 -5.30 -8.34
CA ILE A 9 -21.67 -5.65 -9.09
C ILE A 9 -22.23 -4.42 -9.81
N ALA A 10 -22.28 -3.27 -9.15
CA ALA A 10 -22.75 -2.01 -9.76
C ALA A 10 -21.88 -1.61 -10.96
N LEU A 11 -20.53 -1.73 -10.85
CA LEU A 11 -19.62 -1.46 -11.98
C LEU A 11 -19.92 -2.40 -13.17
N ILE A 12 -20.12 -3.69 -12.92
CA ILE A 12 -20.47 -4.67 -13.97
C ILE A 12 -21.79 -4.30 -14.64
N VAL A 13 -22.82 -4.02 -13.84
CA VAL A 13 -24.16 -3.68 -14.36
C VAL A 13 -24.13 -2.38 -15.17
N ILE A 14 -23.44 -1.35 -14.69
CA ILE A 14 -23.30 -0.07 -15.41
C ILE A 14 -22.63 -0.30 -16.77
N ALA A 15 -21.53 -1.04 -16.83
CA ALA A 15 -20.85 -1.31 -18.10
C ALA A 15 -21.71 -2.17 -19.05
N TRP A 16 -22.39 -3.16 -18.50
CA TRP A 16 -23.28 -4.02 -19.26
C TRP A 16 -24.45 -3.22 -19.87
N LEU A 17 -25.16 -2.44 -19.06
CA LEU A 17 -26.24 -1.59 -19.53
C LEU A 17 -25.75 -0.53 -20.54
N GLY A 18 -24.59 0.07 -20.28
CA GLY A 18 -23.98 1.05 -21.17
C GLY A 18 -23.66 0.46 -22.56
N SER A 19 -23.14 -0.76 -22.60
CA SER A 19 -22.91 -1.46 -23.88
C SER A 19 -24.21 -1.82 -24.60
N LEU A 20 -25.26 -2.20 -23.87
CA LEU A 20 -26.56 -2.50 -24.48
C LEU A 20 -27.22 -1.29 -25.16
N VAL A 21 -26.94 -0.08 -24.68
CA VAL A 21 -27.47 1.16 -25.27
C VAL A 21 -26.49 1.83 -26.24
N GLY A 22 -25.43 1.13 -26.65
CA GLY A 22 -24.46 1.58 -27.67
C GLY A 22 -23.43 2.59 -27.19
N LEU A 23 -23.16 2.68 -25.88
CA LEU A 23 -22.12 3.56 -25.32
C LEU A 23 -20.71 2.95 -25.38
N ASP A 24 -20.43 2.13 -26.38
CA ASP A 24 -19.18 1.39 -26.53
C ASP A 24 -17.96 2.30 -26.59
N TYR A 25 -18.08 3.46 -27.25
CA TYR A 25 -17.01 4.46 -27.29
C TYR A 25 -16.67 5.02 -25.90
N LEU A 26 -17.69 5.25 -25.08
CA LEU A 26 -17.50 5.73 -23.71
C LEU A 26 -16.70 4.70 -22.87
N PHE A 27 -17.09 3.42 -22.92
CA PHE A 27 -16.47 2.36 -22.14
C PHE A 27 -15.16 1.88 -22.74
N GLY A 28 -15.02 1.85 -24.06
CA GLY A 28 -13.83 1.36 -24.76
C GLY A 28 -12.74 2.41 -24.94
N VAL A 29 -13.07 3.71 -24.93
CA VAL A 29 -12.11 4.79 -25.22
C VAL A 29 -12.04 5.84 -24.12
N VAL A 30 -13.16 6.46 -23.75
CA VAL A 30 -13.13 7.62 -22.84
C VAL A 30 -12.70 7.20 -21.42
N PHE A 31 -13.32 6.15 -20.86
CA PHE A 31 -12.95 5.67 -19.51
C PHE A 31 -11.52 5.15 -19.42
N PRO A 32 -10.97 4.38 -20.36
CA PRO A 32 -9.56 4.00 -20.37
C PRO A 32 -8.60 5.19 -20.31
N TYR A 33 -8.79 6.22 -21.12
CA TYR A 33 -7.96 7.42 -21.09
C TYR A 33 -8.09 8.19 -19.78
N LEU A 34 -9.32 8.39 -19.32
CA LEU A 34 -9.57 9.08 -18.06
C LEU A 34 -8.93 8.33 -16.87
N ALA A 35 -9.11 7.02 -16.83
CA ALA A 35 -8.54 6.17 -15.79
C ALA A 35 -7.01 6.18 -15.81
N PHE A 36 -6.40 6.15 -17.00
CA PHE A 36 -4.94 6.25 -17.15
C PHE A 36 -4.42 7.62 -16.68
N ALA A 37 -5.11 8.71 -17.03
CA ALA A 37 -4.74 10.05 -16.57
C ALA A 37 -4.85 10.18 -15.05
N ILE A 38 -5.93 9.66 -14.43
CA ILE A 38 -6.11 9.61 -12.98
C ILE A 38 -5.02 8.75 -12.33
N PHE A 39 -4.72 7.60 -12.90
CA PHE A 39 -3.66 6.71 -12.40
C PHE A 39 -2.31 7.42 -12.40
N LEU A 40 -1.89 7.98 -13.53
CA LEU A 40 -0.59 8.62 -13.67
C LEU A 40 -0.47 9.86 -12.77
N GLY A 41 -1.46 10.76 -12.82
CA GLY A 41 -1.48 11.97 -11.99
C GLY A 41 -1.54 11.64 -10.50
N GLY A 42 -2.40 10.70 -10.11
CA GLY A 42 -2.53 10.25 -8.72
C GLY A 42 -1.28 9.52 -8.21
N PHE A 43 -0.64 8.70 -9.04
CA PHE A 43 0.61 8.02 -8.71
C PHE A 43 1.74 9.04 -8.46
N ILE A 44 1.94 9.98 -9.39
CA ILE A 44 2.94 11.04 -9.25
C ILE A 44 2.66 11.86 -7.99
N TYR A 45 1.43 12.28 -7.77
CA TYR A 45 1.02 13.03 -6.57
C TYR A 45 1.37 12.27 -5.28
N ARG A 46 1.03 10.97 -5.19
CA ARG A 46 1.31 10.16 -4.00
C ARG A 46 2.79 10.00 -3.74
N VAL A 47 3.58 9.67 -4.78
CA VAL A 47 5.03 9.49 -4.66
C VAL A 47 5.71 10.79 -4.26
N THR A 48 5.36 11.91 -4.91
CA THR A 48 5.93 13.23 -4.57
C THR A 48 5.54 13.68 -3.17
N ASN A 49 4.31 13.39 -2.73
CA ASN A 49 3.87 13.70 -1.37
C ASN A 49 4.64 12.89 -0.32
N TRP A 50 4.89 11.60 -0.57
CA TRP A 50 5.74 10.80 0.31
C TRP A 50 7.20 11.25 0.31
N ALA A 51 7.73 11.62 -0.87
CA ALA A 51 9.10 12.11 -0.99
C ALA A 51 9.35 13.44 -0.24
N LYS A 52 8.30 14.25 -0.04
CA LYS A 52 8.36 15.48 0.75
C LYS A 52 8.36 15.23 2.26
N SER A 53 7.96 14.04 2.72
CA SER A 53 7.91 13.72 4.14
C SER A 53 9.32 13.57 4.68
N PRO A 54 9.72 14.34 5.71
CA PRO A 54 11.07 14.27 6.26
C PRO A 54 11.29 12.95 6.99
N VAL A 55 12.50 12.39 6.87
CA VAL A 55 12.96 11.23 7.63
C VAL A 55 14.13 11.70 8.50
N PRO A 56 13.88 12.15 9.74
CA PRO A 56 14.90 12.80 10.57
C PRO A 56 16.01 11.84 10.98
N PHE A 57 15.74 10.55 11.08
CA PHE A 57 16.73 9.53 11.42
C PHE A 57 16.36 8.19 10.78
N ARG A 58 17.34 7.30 10.74
CA ARG A 58 17.16 5.94 10.23
C ARG A 58 16.42 5.11 11.26
N ILE A 59 15.33 4.46 10.85
CA ILE A 59 14.56 3.60 11.73
C ILE A 59 15.16 2.18 11.65
N PRO A 60 15.81 1.68 12.73
CA PRO A 60 16.36 0.33 12.72
C PRO A 60 15.23 -0.69 12.63
N THR A 61 15.44 -1.74 11.85
CA THR A 61 14.52 -2.88 11.84
C THR A 61 14.81 -3.77 13.04
N THR A 62 13.77 -4.35 13.62
CA THR A 62 13.86 -5.25 14.78
C THR A 62 14.35 -6.66 14.41
N SER A 63 14.56 -6.96 13.15
CA SER A 63 14.96 -8.26 12.64
C SER A 63 16.47 -8.32 12.42
N GLY A 64 17.16 -9.10 13.25
CA GLY A 64 18.57 -9.36 13.08
C GLY A 64 19.53 -8.38 13.78
N GLN A 65 20.76 -8.79 13.95
CA GLN A 65 21.81 -8.06 14.63
C GLN A 65 22.40 -6.97 13.73
N GLY A 66 22.37 -5.72 14.18
CA GLY A 66 23.02 -4.60 13.51
C GLY A 66 24.56 -4.69 13.58
N LYS A 67 25.25 -4.04 12.64
CA LYS A 67 26.70 -3.88 12.72
C LYS A 67 27.04 -2.91 13.85
N SER A 68 27.95 -3.35 14.73
CA SER A 68 28.47 -2.55 15.85
C SER A 68 29.96 -2.83 16.00
N LEU A 69 30.38 -3.59 17.00
CA LEU A 69 31.74 -4.01 17.22
C LEU A 69 32.14 -5.15 16.24
N ASP A 70 33.42 -5.24 15.88
CA ASP A 70 33.89 -6.17 14.83
C ASP A 70 33.67 -7.64 15.19
N TRP A 71 33.65 -7.99 16.47
CA TRP A 71 33.40 -9.34 16.94
C TRP A 71 31.92 -9.72 17.03
N VAL A 72 31.00 -8.77 16.86
CA VAL A 72 29.53 -9.02 16.83
C VAL A 72 29.11 -9.38 15.43
N LYS A 73 28.59 -10.60 15.23
CA LYS A 73 28.15 -11.08 13.94
C LYS A 73 26.91 -10.33 13.46
N GLN A 74 27.06 -9.55 12.40
CA GLN A 74 25.99 -8.81 11.76
C GLN A 74 25.07 -9.72 10.94
N ASP A 75 23.76 -9.46 10.96
CA ASP A 75 22.83 -9.96 9.94
C ASP A 75 22.80 -8.99 8.75
N LYS A 76 23.57 -9.31 7.72
CA LYS A 76 23.80 -8.41 6.58
C LYS A 76 22.55 -8.11 5.74
N LEU A 77 21.58 -9.02 5.71
CA LEU A 77 20.38 -8.87 4.88
C LEU A 77 19.19 -8.31 5.65
N ASP A 78 19.06 -8.65 6.94
CA ASP A 78 17.93 -8.14 7.73
C ASP A 78 18.23 -6.81 8.41
N CYS A 79 19.52 -6.57 8.69
CA CYS A 79 20.00 -5.32 9.25
C CYS A 79 21.20 -4.77 8.44
N PRO A 80 20.96 -4.36 7.18
CA PRO A 80 22.03 -3.92 6.28
C PRO A 80 22.70 -2.65 6.80
N ALA A 81 24.03 -2.62 6.83
CA ALA A 81 24.82 -1.46 7.26
C ALA A 81 25.44 -0.68 6.10
N THR A 82 25.50 -1.26 4.90
CA THR A 82 26.09 -0.67 3.70
C THR A 82 25.10 -0.65 2.54
N PHE A 83 25.31 0.26 1.56
CA PHE A 83 24.47 0.36 0.38
C PHE A 83 24.30 -0.97 -0.40
N PRO A 84 25.35 -1.76 -0.69
CA PRO A 84 25.17 -3.04 -1.39
C PRO A 84 24.30 -4.03 -0.59
N GLN A 85 24.39 -4.03 0.74
CA GLN A 85 23.53 -4.86 1.59
C GLN A 85 22.08 -4.40 1.54
N VAL A 86 21.83 -3.08 1.47
CA VAL A 86 20.49 -2.51 1.28
C VAL A 86 19.92 -2.94 -0.07
N VAL A 87 20.70 -2.84 -1.15
CA VAL A 87 20.28 -3.29 -2.50
C VAL A 87 19.94 -4.79 -2.48
N GLY A 88 20.79 -5.62 -1.89
CA GLY A 88 20.54 -7.07 -1.74
C GLY A 88 19.24 -7.36 -0.97
N ARG A 89 19.00 -6.64 0.14
CA ARG A 89 17.77 -6.73 0.89
C ARG A 89 16.55 -6.33 0.04
N MET A 90 16.61 -5.18 -0.64
CA MET A 90 15.52 -4.69 -1.47
C MET A 90 15.19 -5.63 -2.62
N LEU A 91 16.19 -6.20 -3.29
CA LEU A 91 15.97 -7.19 -4.35
C LEU A 91 15.25 -8.43 -3.80
N LEU A 92 15.69 -8.97 -2.67
CA LEU A 92 15.01 -10.11 -2.04
C LEU A 92 13.60 -9.78 -1.55
N GLU A 93 13.38 -8.57 -1.06
CA GLU A 93 12.06 -8.13 -0.63
C GLU A 93 11.08 -7.98 -1.80
N VAL A 94 11.53 -7.38 -2.92
CA VAL A 94 10.69 -7.14 -4.09
C VAL A 94 10.42 -8.43 -4.88
N PHE A 95 11.45 -9.27 -5.09
CA PHE A 95 11.30 -10.46 -5.93
C PHE A 95 10.87 -11.71 -5.17
N THR A 96 11.21 -11.85 -3.89
CA THR A 96 10.89 -13.08 -3.14
C THR A 96 10.00 -12.86 -1.92
N PHE A 97 9.62 -11.60 -1.62
CA PHE A 97 8.85 -11.24 -0.43
C PHE A 97 9.46 -11.83 0.86
N ARG A 98 10.80 -11.71 0.95
CA ARG A 98 11.61 -12.38 1.97
C ARG A 98 11.13 -12.15 3.40
N SER A 99 10.69 -10.93 3.73
CA SER A 99 10.18 -10.63 5.08
C SER A 99 8.91 -11.41 5.40
N LEU A 100 8.07 -11.69 4.41
CA LEU A 100 6.84 -12.46 4.59
C LEU A 100 7.09 -13.97 4.77
N PHE A 101 8.22 -14.48 4.25
CA PHE A 101 8.61 -15.88 4.40
C PHE A 101 9.07 -16.20 5.83
N LYS A 102 9.55 -15.21 6.59
CA LYS A 102 10.01 -15.39 7.96
C LYS A 102 8.85 -15.64 8.93
N ASN A 103 9.18 -16.22 10.08
CA ASN A 103 8.22 -16.43 11.16
C ASN A 103 7.92 -15.09 11.86
N THR A 104 6.97 -14.36 11.33
CA THR A 104 6.58 -13.01 11.82
C THR A 104 5.20 -12.98 12.48
N LYS A 105 4.45 -14.09 12.44
CA LYS A 105 3.15 -14.22 13.08
C LYS A 105 3.34 -14.40 14.57
N ALA A 106 2.93 -13.40 15.38
CA ALA A 106 2.96 -13.50 16.82
C ALA A 106 1.66 -14.14 17.35
N GLU A 107 1.78 -15.11 18.22
CA GLU A 107 0.67 -15.78 18.91
C GLU A 107 0.96 -15.83 20.41
N VAL A 108 -0.08 -15.60 21.21
CA VAL A 108 0.00 -15.74 22.66
C VAL A 108 -0.62 -17.09 23.02
N HIS A 109 0.18 -17.95 23.64
CA HIS A 109 -0.24 -19.27 24.13
C HIS A 109 -0.48 -19.24 25.65
N ASP A 110 -1.10 -20.28 26.15
CA ASP A 110 -1.38 -20.42 27.58
C ASP A 110 -0.14 -20.25 28.46
N GLY A 111 -0.29 -19.47 29.55
CA GLY A 111 0.81 -19.11 30.44
C GLY A 111 1.66 -17.93 29.95
N PRO A 112 1.05 -16.85 29.48
CA PRO A 112 1.44 -15.73 28.63
C PRO A 112 2.77 -15.90 27.87
N LYS A 113 2.88 -16.95 27.08
CA LYS A 113 4.06 -17.24 26.25
C LYS A 113 3.86 -16.66 24.84
N LEU A 114 4.72 -15.73 24.42
CA LEU A 114 4.76 -15.24 23.07
C LEU A 114 5.50 -16.23 22.18
N VAL A 115 4.83 -16.73 21.14
CA VAL A 115 5.38 -17.66 20.16
C VAL A 115 5.29 -17.05 18.77
N TYR A 116 6.33 -17.24 17.96
CA TYR A 116 6.36 -16.78 16.57
C TYR A 116 6.05 -17.92 15.61
N GLY A 117 4.92 -17.80 14.94
CA GLY A 117 4.43 -18.75 13.95
C GLY A 117 4.79 -18.38 12.51
N SER A 118 4.59 -19.36 11.62
CA SER A 118 4.89 -19.22 10.19
C SER A 118 3.73 -18.56 9.43
N SER A 119 4.08 -17.67 8.47
CA SER A 119 3.16 -17.09 7.49
C SER A 119 3.42 -17.60 6.06
N LYS A 120 4.02 -18.80 5.91
CA LYS A 120 4.47 -19.35 4.61
C LYS A 120 3.37 -19.49 3.57
N TRP A 121 2.15 -19.84 3.97
CA TRP A 121 1.00 -19.90 3.06
C TRP A 121 0.64 -18.52 2.50
N LEU A 122 0.66 -17.49 3.35
CA LEU A 122 0.46 -16.12 2.89
C LEU A 122 1.57 -15.66 1.94
N TRP A 123 2.82 -16.04 2.24
CA TRP A 123 3.96 -15.81 1.36
C TRP A 123 3.76 -16.49 0.00
N LEU A 124 3.43 -17.79 -0.01
CA LEU A 124 3.26 -18.57 -1.24
C LEU A 124 2.17 -17.99 -2.16
N PHE A 125 0.96 -17.79 -1.60
CA PHE A 125 -0.15 -17.26 -2.39
C PHE A 125 -0.01 -15.78 -2.70
N GLY A 126 0.65 -14.99 -1.87
CA GLY A 126 1.02 -13.63 -2.18
C GLY A 126 2.02 -13.55 -3.34
N LEU A 127 3.03 -14.42 -3.34
CA LEU A 127 4.02 -14.51 -4.42
C LEU A 127 3.35 -14.99 -5.73
N ALA A 128 2.59 -16.08 -5.66
CA ALA A 128 1.84 -16.62 -6.80
C ALA A 128 0.90 -15.57 -7.42
N PHE A 129 0.15 -14.83 -6.60
CA PHE A 129 -0.69 -13.74 -7.06
C PHE A 129 0.10 -12.70 -7.88
N HIS A 130 1.21 -12.18 -7.34
CA HIS A 130 1.97 -11.11 -8.00
C HIS A 130 2.67 -11.57 -9.27
N TYR A 131 3.26 -12.77 -9.26
CA TYR A 131 3.91 -13.30 -10.46
C TYR A 131 2.92 -13.66 -11.56
N CYS A 132 1.79 -14.29 -11.23
CA CYS A 132 0.74 -14.56 -12.21
C CYS A 132 0.14 -13.27 -12.76
N PHE A 133 -0.11 -12.27 -11.89
CA PHE A 133 -0.58 -10.96 -12.33
C PHE A 133 0.40 -10.29 -13.30
N LEU A 134 1.69 -10.30 -12.98
CA LEU A 134 2.73 -9.77 -13.86
C LEU A 134 2.77 -10.49 -15.21
N LEU A 135 2.73 -11.83 -15.20
CA LEU A 135 2.73 -12.62 -16.45
C LEU A 135 1.48 -12.36 -17.30
N ILE A 136 0.31 -12.26 -16.67
CA ILE A 136 -0.94 -11.89 -17.35
C ILE A 136 -0.81 -10.50 -18.00
N VAL A 137 -0.31 -9.50 -17.27
CA VAL A 137 -0.09 -8.14 -17.81
C VAL A 137 0.91 -8.17 -18.98
N LEU A 138 2.02 -8.89 -18.86
CA LEU A 138 3.00 -9.03 -19.94
C LEU A 138 2.41 -9.69 -21.18
N ARG A 139 1.57 -10.73 -21.03
CA ARG A 139 0.86 -11.33 -22.17
C ARG A 139 -0.11 -10.36 -22.85
N HIS A 140 -0.73 -9.44 -22.10
CA HIS A 140 -1.62 -8.42 -22.69
C HIS A 140 -0.89 -7.44 -23.60
N LEU A 141 0.46 -7.30 -23.49
CA LEU A 141 1.24 -6.47 -24.41
C LEU A 141 1.08 -6.90 -25.89
N ARG A 142 0.72 -8.16 -26.16
CA ARG A 142 0.40 -8.62 -27.53
C ARG A 142 -0.73 -7.84 -28.19
N LEU A 143 -1.64 -7.27 -27.39
CA LEU A 143 -2.76 -6.50 -27.88
C LEU A 143 -2.37 -5.05 -28.24
N PHE A 144 -1.30 -4.54 -27.65
CA PHE A 144 -0.85 -3.15 -27.78
C PHE A 144 0.35 -2.98 -28.73
N LEU A 145 1.02 -4.07 -29.11
CA LEU A 145 2.27 -4.03 -29.89
C LEU A 145 2.17 -4.80 -31.21
N ASN A 146 2.76 -4.20 -32.26
CA ASN A 146 2.93 -4.83 -33.57
C ASN A 146 4.27 -4.40 -34.19
N PRO A 147 5.24 -5.31 -34.45
CA PRO A 147 5.18 -6.76 -34.18
C PRO A 147 5.15 -7.07 -32.67
N VAL A 148 4.59 -8.22 -32.30
CA VAL A 148 4.60 -8.73 -30.92
C VAL A 148 6.02 -9.14 -30.55
N PRO A 149 6.61 -8.65 -29.45
CA PRO A 149 7.94 -9.05 -29.02
C PRO A 149 8.06 -10.56 -28.77
N GLY A 150 9.17 -11.16 -29.21
CA GLY A 150 9.35 -12.62 -29.15
C GLY A 150 9.29 -13.24 -27.77
N PHE A 151 9.71 -12.50 -26.72
CA PHE A 151 9.62 -13.00 -25.35
C PHE A 151 8.18 -13.30 -24.90
N ILE A 152 7.18 -12.59 -25.46
CA ILE A 152 5.76 -12.85 -25.15
C ILE A 152 5.35 -14.23 -25.63
N GLY A 153 5.77 -14.63 -26.83
CA GLY A 153 5.54 -15.99 -27.36
C GLY A 153 6.20 -17.06 -26.49
N THR A 154 7.40 -16.79 -25.97
CA THR A 154 8.09 -17.68 -25.02
C THR A 154 7.33 -17.81 -23.69
N LEU A 155 6.82 -16.71 -23.15
CA LEU A 155 5.99 -16.74 -21.94
C LEU A 155 4.70 -17.54 -22.17
N GLU A 156 4.03 -17.32 -23.29
CA GLU A 156 2.80 -18.05 -23.63
C GLU A 156 3.05 -19.55 -23.82
N PHE A 157 4.19 -19.94 -24.40
CA PHE A 157 4.59 -21.34 -24.55
C PHE A 157 4.74 -22.02 -23.19
N PHE A 158 5.47 -21.43 -22.24
CA PHE A 158 5.65 -22.03 -20.92
C PHE A 158 4.36 -21.99 -20.09
N ASP A 159 3.54 -20.96 -20.24
CA ASP A 159 2.27 -20.84 -19.53
C ASP A 159 1.21 -21.83 -20.05
N GLY A 160 1.31 -22.20 -21.33
CA GLY A 160 0.45 -23.19 -21.99
C GLY A 160 1.02 -24.60 -22.03
N LEU A 161 2.05 -24.94 -21.24
CA LEU A 161 2.77 -26.23 -21.32
C LEU A 161 1.87 -27.46 -21.17
N PHE A 162 0.79 -27.37 -20.40
CA PHE A 162 -0.24 -28.41 -20.26
C PHE A 162 -1.45 -28.07 -21.14
N GLN A 163 -1.25 -28.03 -22.43
CA GLN A 163 -2.32 -27.68 -23.39
C GLN A 163 -3.46 -28.70 -23.34
N ILE A 164 -4.64 -28.26 -22.93
CA ILE A 164 -5.88 -29.04 -22.98
C ILE A 164 -6.86 -28.30 -23.88
N GLY A 165 -7.03 -28.81 -25.11
CA GLY A 165 -7.99 -28.25 -26.08
C GLY A 165 -7.56 -26.91 -26.72
N VAL A 166 -8.50 -26.25 -27.39
CA VAL A 166 -8.34 -24.93 -28.01
C VAL A 166 -9.46 -24.02 -27.55
N PRO A 167 -9.17 -22.81 -27.04
CA PRO A 167 -7.83 -22.20 -26.89
C PRO A 167 -7.01 -22.85 -25.75
N VAL A 168 -5.69 -22.70 -25.87
CA VAL A 168 -4.74 -23.20 -24.84
C VAL A 168 -5.10 -22.64 -23.47
N LEU A 169 -5.21 -23.53 -22.48
CA LEU A 169 -5.45 -23.15 -21.08
C LEU A 169 -4.14 -22.68 -20.45
N TYR A 170 -4.12 -21.43 -20.00
CA TYR A 170 -2.96 -20.87 -19.30
C TYR A 170 -2.98 -21.26 -17.81
N GLN A 171 -1.84 -21.76 -17.33
CA GLN A 171 -1.67 -22.15 -15.94
C GLN A 171 -1.81 -20.94 -15.00
N THR A 172 -1.28 -19.79 -15.43
CA THR A 172 -1.36 -18.54 -14.64
C THR A 172 -2.80 -18.10 -14.40
N ASP A 173 -3.74 -18.35 -15.30
CA ASP A 173 -5.16 -18.00 -15.11
C ASP A 173 -5.75 -18.77 -13.92
N LEU A 174 -5.45 -20.08 -13.82
CA LEU A 174 -5.93 -20.93 -12.72
C LEU A 174 -5.25 -20.60 -11.39
N ILE A 175 -3.92 -20.47 -11.42
CA ILE A 175 -3.13 -20.16 -10.23
C ILE A 175 -3.53 -18.78 -9.67
N PHE A 176 -3.77 -17.82 -10.57
CA PHE A 176 -4.19 -16.47 -10.19
C PHE A 176 -5.54 -16.46 -9.46
N VAL A 177 -6.55 -17.10 -10.06
CA VAL A 177 -7.87 -17.21 -9.42
C VAL A 177 -7.79 -17.94 -8.08
N GLY A 178 -7.02 -19.02 -8.01
CA GLY A 178 -6.75 -19.75 -6.78
C GLY A 178 -6.10 -18.88 -5.70
N ALA A 179 -5.10 -18.07 -6.11
CA ALA A 179 -4.39 -17.18 -5.20
C ALA A 179 -5.29 -16.03 -4.67
N VAL A 180 -6.08 -15.39 -5.55
CA VAL A 180 -7.05 -14.36 -5.13
C VAL A 180 -8.10 -14.94 -4.19
N THR A 181 -8.60 -16.14 -4.51
CA THR A 181 -9.58 -16.85 -3.67
C THR A 181 -8.99 -17.17 -2.30
N PHE A 182 -7.76 -17.67 -2.22
CA PHE A 182 -7.08 -17.93 -0.96
C PHE A 182 -6.93 -16.64 -0.13
N LEU A 183 -6.48 -15.54 -0.75
CA LEU A 183 -6.32 -14.24 -0.06
C LEU A 183 -7.65 -13.71 0.47
N PHE A 184 -8.73 -13.91 -0.28
CA PHE A 184 -10.09 -13.58 0.16
C PHE A 184 -10.54 -14.48 1.33
N LEU A 185 -10.44 -15.79 1.19
CA LEU A 185 -10.83 -16.74 2.23
C LEU A 185 -10.06 -16.53 3.52
N ARG A 186 -8.78 -16.23 3.43
CA ARG A 186 -7.97 -15.85 4.60
C ARG A 186 -8.57 -14.68 5.38
N ARG A 187 -9.10 -13.65 4.67
CA ARG A 187 -9.74 -12.50 5.32
C ARG A 187 -11.10 -12.81 5.95
N VAL A 188 -11.78 -13.83 5.45
CA VAL A 188 -13.11 -14.22 5.95
C VAL A 188 -12.99 -15.24 7.08
N LEU A 189 -12.07 -16.21 6.94
CA LEU A 189 -11.95 -17.36 7.84
C LEU A 189 -11.09 -17.07 9.08
N LEU A 190 -10.06 -16.23 8.98
CA LEU A 190 -9.22 -15.89 10.13
C LEU A 190 -9.83 -14.75 10.95
N PRO A 191 -10.27 -14.98 12.21
CA PRO A 191 -10.97 -13.98 13.02
C PRO A 191 -10.16 -12.70 13.20
N GLN A 192 -8.83 -12.80 13.45
CA GLN A 192 -7.93 -11.68 13.65
C GLN A 192 -7.85 -10.79 12.41
N VAL A 193 -7.77 -11.42 11.22
CA VAL A 193 -7.70 -10.69 9.95
C VAL A 193 -9.05 -10.08 9.59
N LYS A 194 -10.13 -10.81 9.83
CA LYS A 194 -11.51 -10.34 9.62
C LYS A 194 -11.81 -9.10 10.45
N TYR A 195 -11.39 -9.11 11.72
CA TYR A 195 -11.62 -8.00 12.65
C TYR A 195 -11.02 -6.66 12.17
N ILE A 196 -9.82 -6.70 11.60
CA ILE A 196 -9.12 -5.50 11.10
C ILE A 196 -9.40 -5.18 9.62
N SER A 197 -10.29 -5.94 8.95
CA SER A 197 -10.56 -5.78 7.52
C SER A 197 -11.75 -4.85 7.27
N PHE A 198 -11.51 -3.78 6.52
CA PHE A 198 -12.50 -2.81 6.08
C PHE A 198 -13.02 -3.09 4.66
N ALA A 199 -14.05 -2.36 4.22
CA ALA A 199 -14.55 -2.46 2.85
C ALA A 199 -13.47 -2.22 1.80
N ALA A 200 -12.54 -1.29 2.07
CA ALA A 200 -11.39 -0.99 1.21
C ALA A 200 -10.37 -2.13 1.07
N ASP A 201 -10.40 -3.13 1.95
CA ASP A 201 -9.55 -4.33 1.85
C ASP A 201 -10.19 -5.44 1.00
N TYR A 202 -11.52 -5.46 0.95
CA TYR A 202 -12.28 -6.42 0.14
C TYR A 202 -12.50 -5.96 -1.29
N PHE A 203 -12.69 -4.65 -1.50
CA PHE A 203 -13.02 -4.09 -2.80
C PHE A 203 -11.99 -4.45 -3.89
N PRO A 204 -10.68 -4.24 -3.71
CA PRO A 204 -9.70 -4.62 -4.74
C PRO A 204 -9.65 -6.13 -4.99
N LEU A 205 -9.90 -6.97 -4.00
CA LEU A 205 -9.95 -8.43 -4.19
C LEU A 205 -11.12 -8.84 -5.07
N PHE A 206 -12.33 -8.29 -4.81
CA PHE A 206 -13.49 -8.56 -5.66
C PHE A 206 -13.34 -7.98 -7.05
N LEU A 207 -12.77 -6.78 -7.17
CA LEU A 207 -12.54 -6.12 -8.45
C LEU A 207 -11.56 -6.92 -9.31
N ILE A 208 -10.42 -7.32 -8.74
CA ILE A 208 -9.41 -8.12 -9.43
C ILE A 208 -9.96 -9.51 -9.79
N PHE A 209 -10.74 -10.12 -8.90
CA PHE A 209 -11.41 -11.38 -9.20
C PHE A 209 -12.39 -11.24 -10.39
N ALA A 210 -13.19 -10.18 -10.42
CA ALA A 210 -14.11 -9.89 -11.51
C ALA A 210 -13.37 -9.63 -12.84
N ILE A 211 -12.24 -8.92 -12.81
CA ILE A 211 -11.38 -8.73 -13.98
C ILE A 211 -10.85 -10.09 -14.48
N ALA A 212 -10.35 -10.94 -13.59
CA ALA A 212 -9.89 -12.27 -13.96
C ALA A 212 -11.01 -13.12 -14.54
N ALA A 213 -12.17 -13.15 -13.89
CA ALA A 213 -13.33 -13.90 -14.35
C ALA A 213 -13.81 -13.46 -15.73
N THR A 214 -13.95 -12.15 -15.97
CA THR A 214 -14.32 -11.61 -17.29
C THR A 214 -13.28 -11.93 -18.36
N GLY A 215 -11.98 -11.86 -18.04
CA GLY A 215 -10.89 -12.26 -18.95
C GLY A 215 -10.94 -13.74 -19.32
N ILE A 216 -11.15 -14.62 -18.36
CA ILE A 216 -11.33 -16.07 -18.54
C ILE A 216 -12.57 -16.35 -19.39
N LEU A 217 -13.69 -15.70 -19.08
CA LEU A 217 -14.93 -15.86 -19.84
C LEU A 217 -14.77 -15.41 -21.30
N MET A 218 -14.12 -14.27 -21.56
CA MET A 218 -13.83 -13.79 -22.91
C MET A 218 -13.01 -14.81 -23.71
N ARG A 219 -12.00 -15.42 -23.09
CA ARG A 219 -11.09 -16.32 -23.78
C ARG A 219 -11.69 -17.70 -24.01
N TYR A 220 -12.30 -18.30 -22.98
CA TYR A 220 -12.65 -19.73 -23.02
C TYR A 220 -14.14 -19.99 -23.32
N VAL A 221 -15.02 -19.04 -23.02
CA VAL A 221 -16.47 -19.20 -23.19
C VAL A 221 -17.00 -18.41 -24.37
N PHE A 222 -16.85 -17.08 -24.35
CA PHE A 222 -17.43 -16.20 -25.37
C PHE A 222 -16.56 -16.07 -26.63
N ARG A 223 -15.26 -16.34 -26.54
CA ARG A 223 -14.30 -16.33 -27.68
C ARG A 223 -14.40 -15.04 -28.47
N VAL A 224 -14.22 -13.91 -27.82
CA VAL A 224 -14.32 -12.57 -28.42
C VAL A 224 -13.37 -12.35 -29.59
N ASP A 225 -13.71 -11.43 -30.49
CA ASP A 225 -12.87 -11.07 -31.64
C ASP A 225 -11.60 -10.33 -31.20
N VAL A 226 -10.51 -11.10 -31.12
CA VAL A 226 -9.19 -10.60 -30.71
C VAL A 226 -8.60 -9.61 -31.72
N VAL A 227 -8.99 -9.69 -33.00
CA VAL A 227 -8.48 -8.80 -34.08
C VAL A 227 -9.03 -7.40 -33.85
N SER A 228 -10.34 -7.27 -33.72
CA SER A 228 -11.00 -5.98 -33.41
C SER A 228 -10.54 -5.40 -32.07
N ILE A 229 -10.37 -6.23 -31.03
CA ILE A 229 -9.78 -5.81 -29.76
C ILE A 229 -8.37 -5.25 -29.95
N LYS A 230 -7.51 -5.94 -30.72
CA LYS A 230 -6.14 -5.48 -30.98
C LYS A 230 -6.14 -4.15 -31.75
N GLN A 231 -7.01 -3.96 -32.73
CA GLN A 231 -7.14 -2.68 -33.43
C GLN A 231 -7.50 -1.53 -32.46
N LEU A 232 -8.48 -1.74 -31.60
CA LEU A 232 -8.88 -0.76 -30.60
C LEU A 232 -7.74 -0.45 -29.61
N THR A 233 -7.10 -1.48 -29.06
CA THR A 233 -6.04 -1.29 -28.04
C THR A 233 -4.78 -0.66 -28.63
N MET A 234 -4.39 -1.02 -29.86
CA MET A 234 -3.32 -0.31 -30.57
C MET A 234 -3.68 1.15 -30.87
N GLY A 235 -4.93 1.40 -31.26
CA GLY A 235 -5.46 2.75 -31.45
C GLY A 235 -5.44 3.57 -30.16
N LEU A 236 -5.77 2.97 -29.02
CA LEU A 236 -5.63 3.63 -27.71
C LEU A 236 -4.16 3.99 -27.42
N ALA A 237 -3.22 3.10 -27.68
CA ALA A 237 -1.79 3.34 -27.45
C ALA A 237 -1.21 4.42 -28.38
N THR A 238 -1.76 4.60 -29.59
CA THR A 238 -1.31 5.57 -30.59
C THR A 238 -2.19 6.84 -30.65
N PHE A 239 -3.12 7.01 -29.71
CA PHE A 239 -4.08 8.14 -29.68
C PHE A 239 -4.97 8.25 -30.94
N SER A 240 -5.22 7.14 -31.61
CA SER A 240 -6.08 7.03 -32.77
C SER A 240 -7.07 5.87 -32.63
N PRO A 241 -7.91 5.86 -31.58
CA PRO A 241 -8.80 4.72 -31.31
C PRO A 241 -9.92 4.62 -32.35
N SER A 242 -10.16 3.41 -32.81
CA SER A 242 -11.31 3.06 -33.66
C SER A 242 -11.96 1.79 -33.14
N ILE A 243 -13.28 1.78 -33.09
CA ILE A 243 -14.07 0.59 -32.77
C ILE A 243 -14.53 0.01 -34.09
N SER A 244 -14.00 -1.18 -34.45
CA SER A 244 -14.34 -1.92 -35.64
C SER A 244 -14.95 -3.27 -35.26
N GLY A 245 -16.07 -3.62 -35.87
CA GLY A 245 -16.77 -4.88 -35.62
C GLY A 245 -17.55 -4.92 -34.31
N ASP A 246 -18.15 -6.07 -34.05
CA ASP A 246 -18.86 -6.36 -32.79
C ASP A 246 -17.90 -7.06 -31.80
N ILE A 247 -17.42 -6.30 -30.82
CA ILE A 247 -16.47 -6.84 -29.84
C ILE A 247 -17.20 -7.59 -28.71
N GLY A 248 -18.49 -7.31 -28.52
CA GLY A 248 -19.30 -7.89 -27.45
C GLY A 248 -19.19 -7.19 -26.09
N SER A 249 -20.31 -7.14 -25.37
CA SER A 249 -20.47 -6.39 -24.10
C SER A 249 -19.49 -6.83 -23.01
N ILE A 250 -19.08 -8.09 -22.99
CA ILE A 250 -18.16 -8.63 -21.97
C ILE A 250 -16.78 -7.97 -22.04
N PHE A 251 -16.34 -7.56 -23.22
CA PHE A 251 -15.09 -6.80 -23.37
C PHE A 251 -15.20 -5.41 -22.71
N TYR A 252 -16.29 -4.70 -22.95
CA TYR A 252 -16.49 -3.37 -22.34
C TYR A 252 -16.63 -3.44 -20.82
N ILE A 253 -17.27 -4.50 -20.31
CA ILE A 253 -17.28 -4.78 -18.87
C ILE A 253 -15.85 -4.96 -18.35
N HIS A 254 -15.05 -5.80 -19.00
CA HIS A 254 -13.67 -6.06 -18.59
C HIS A 254 -12.82 -4.79 -18.59
N VAL A 255 -12.84 -4.02 -19.67
CA VAL A 255 -12.07 -2.79 -19.81
C VAL A 255 -12.52 -1.72 -18.79
N PHE A 256 -13.81 -1.64 -18.51
CA PHE A 256 -14.31 -0.72 -17.47
C PHE A 256 -13.88 -1.11 -16.07
N LEU A 257 -13.88 -2.40 -15.74
CA LEU A 257 -13.35 -2.89 -14.46
C LEU A 257 -11.84 -2.63 -14.34
N VAL A 258 -11.07 -2.80 -15.41
CA VAL A 258 -9.64 -2.44 -15.47
C VAL A 258 -9.46 -0.94 -15.28
N SER A 259 -10.29 -0.12 -15.93
CA SER A 259 -10.30 1.34 -15.79
C SER A 259 -10.60 1.75 -14.35
N ALA A 260 -11.59 1.12 -13.72
CA ALA A 260 -11.92 1.34 -12.32
C ALA A 260 -10.75 0.97 -11.38
N LEU A 261 -10.04 -0.14 -11.66
CA LEU A 261 -8.85 -0.54 -10.91
C LEU A 261 -7.72 0.49 -11.05
N LEU A 262 -7.45 0.97 -12.26
CA LEU A 262 -6.43 2.00 -12.51
C LEU A 262 -6.77 3.31 -11.77
N ALA A 263 -8.01 3.79 -11.89
CA ALA A 263 -8.43 5.02 -11.21
C ALA A 263 -8.39 4.89 -9.67
N TYR A 264 -8.72 3.72 -9.13
CA TYR A 264 -8.69 3.43 -7.69
C TYR A 264 -7.27 3.25 -7.15
N PHE A 265 -6.34 2.78 -7.98
CA PHE A 265 -4.99 2.37 -7.58
C PHE A 265 -4.24 3.42 -6.74
N PRO A 266 -4.11 4.70 -7.18
CA PRO A 266 -3.32 5.71 -6.46
C PRO A 266 -3.87 6.05 -5.08
N PHE A 267 -5.17 5.86 -4.85
CA PHE A 267 -5.86 6.22 -3.62
C PHE A 267 -6.02 5.05 -2.64
N SER A 268 -5.40 3.92 -2.96
CA SER A 268 -5.58 2.66 -2.24
C SER A 268 -4.28 2.10 -1.65
N LYS A 269 -4.41 0.98 -0.93
CA LYS A 269 -3.27 0.20 -0.43
C LYS A 269 -2.45 -0.45 -1.55
N LEU A 270 -2.95 -0.46 -2.81
CA LEU A 270 -2.20 -0.95 -3.97
C LEU A 270 -0.94 -0.12 -4.24
N MET A 271 -0.90 1.12 -3.74
CA MET A 271 0.29 1.99 -3.79
C MET A 271 1.51 1.44 -3.05
N HIS A 272 1.41 0.28 -2.36
CA HIS A 272 2.60 -0.41 -1.83
C HIS A 272 3.63 -0.72 -2.93
N LEU A 273 3.22 -0.80 -4.20
CA LEU A 273 4.11 -0.90 -5.36
C LEU A 273 5.20 0.19 -5.37
N GLY A 274 4.81 1.46 -5.16
CA GLY A 274 5.75 2.57 -5.04
C GLY A 274 6.29 2.76 -3.62
N GLY A 275 5.45 2.52 -2.61
CA GLY A 275 5.77 2.74 -1.20
C GLY A 275 6.91 1.89 -0.67
N VAL A 276 7.14 0.69 -1.22
CA VAL A 276 8.25 -0.19 -0.80
C VAL A 276 9.61 0.49 -1.01
N PHE A 277 9.76 1.27 -2.07
CA PHE A 277 11.00 1.98 -2.40
C PHE A 277 11.23 3.24 -1.54
N LEU A 278 10.18 3.77 -0.91
CA LEU A 278 10.24 4.95 -0.05
C LEU A 278 10.16 4.59 1.45
N SER A 279 10.18 3.31 1.80
CA SER A 279 10.12 2.85 3.19
C SER A 279 11.48 3.05 3.89
N PRO A 280 11.58 3.94 4.89
CA PRO A 280 12.86 4.23 5.58
C PRO A 280 13.40 3.04 6.37
N THR A 281 12.55 2.07 6.71
CA THR A 281 12.97 0.83 7.38
C THR A 281 13.59 -0.19 6.44
N ARG A 282 13.44 -0.04 5.13
CA ARG A 282 13.89 -1.02 4.13
C ARG A 282 14.95 -0.48 3.20
N ASN A 283 14.84 0.78 2.79
CA ASN A 283 15.73 1.40 1.81
C ASN A 283 16.92 2.14 2.42
N LEU A 284 16.96 2.30 3.76
CA LEU A 284 18.07 2.93 4.46
C LEU A 284 18.98 1.90 5.12
N ALA A 285 20.28 2.22 5.15
CA ALA A 285 21.26 1.42 5.87
C ALA A 285 21.09 1.58 7.38
N ASN A 286 21.07 0.46 8.13
CA ASN A 286 20.98 0.44 9.58
C ASN A 286 22.39 0.49 10.18
N ASN A 287 23.00 1.67 10.18
CA ASN A 287 24.36 1.89 10.67
C ASN A 287 24.43 2.95 11.78
N SER A 288 23.31 3.24 12.46
CA SER A 288 23.22 4.25 13.53
C SER A 288 24.13 3.99 14.73
N ARG A 289 24.59 2.74 14.94
CA ARG A 289 25.58 2.39 15.96
C ARG A 289 27.04 2.63 15.53
N MET A 290 27.27 2.94 14.25
CA MET A 290 28.62 3.15 13.67
C MET A 290 28.81 4.59 13.23
N VAL A 291 27.78 5.20 12.67
CA VAL A 291 27.83 6.51 12.04
C VAL A 291 26.72 7.36 12.60
N ARG A 292 27.10 8.53 13.13
CA ARG A 292 26.12 9.54 13.56
C ARG A 292 25.33 10.01 12.33
N HIS A 293 24.01 9.90 12.41
CA HIS A 293 23.13 10.45 11.38
C HIS A 293 23.10 11.96 11.50
N VAL A 294 23.33 12.65 10.37
CA VAL A 294 23.11 14.09 10.26
C VAL A 294 21.83 14.27 9.44
N ASN A 295 20.83 14.90 10.04
CA ASN A 295 19.60 15.22 9.35
C ASN A 295 19.86 16.27 8.26
N PRO A 296 19.55 15.99 6.95
CA PRO A 296 19.79 16.95 5.87
C PRO A 296 18.94 18.22 5.95
N TRP A 297 17.88 18.20 6.75
CA TRP A 297 17.04 19.39 7.04
C TRP A 297 17.43 20.08 8.35
N ASN A 298 18.55 19.69 8.94
CA ASN A 298 19.01 20.30 10.18
C ASN A 298 19.38 21.75 9.93
N ASP A 299 18.66 22.66 10.55
CA ASP A 299 18.96 24.09 10.47
C ASP A 299 20.22 24.37 11.29
N PRO A 300 21.31 24.83 10.69
CA PRO A 300 22.55 25.12 11.41
C PRO A 300 22.43 26.28 12.38
N THR A 301 21.36 27.08 12.31
CA THR A 301 21.08 28.19 13.23
C THR A 301 20.43 27.72 14.53
N ILE A 302 19.83 26.54 14.56
CA ILE A 302 19.24 25.97 15.75
C ILE A 302 20.36 25.41 16.63
N LYS A 303 20.56 26.00 17.79
CA LYS A 303 21.52 25.49 18.79
C LYS A 303 20.97 24.19 19.39
N PRO A 304 21.80 23.15 19.52
CA PRO A 304 21.41 21.96 20.29
C PRO A 304 21.12 22.36 21.73
N HIS A 305 20.07 21.80 22.30
CA HIS A 305 19.84 21.89 23.75
C HIS A 305 21.04 21.30 24.48
N SER A 306 21.57 22.06 25.43
CA SER A 306 22.55 21.55 26.37
C SER A 306 21.86 20.75 27.48
N TYR A 307 22.62 20.00 28.29
CA TYR A 307 22.05 19.34 29.47
C TYR A 307 21.52 20.37 30.47
N ALA A 308 22.23 21.49 30.63
CA ALA A 308 21.79 22.58 31.53
C ALA A 308 20.44 23.15 31.10
N ASP A 309 20.23 23.41 29.79
CA ASP A 309 18.95 23.88 29.26
C ASP A 309 17.82 22.85 29.53
N TYR A 310 18.14 21.56 29.33
CA TYR A 310 17.19 20.47 29.58
C TYR A 310 16.84 20.38 31.08
N GLU A 311 17.82 20.45 31.96
CA GLU A 311 17.58 20.42 33.39
C GLU A 311 16.80 21.68 33.86
N ASP A 312 17.11 22.86 33.32
CA ASP A 312 16.39 24.08 33.66
C ASP A 312 14.89 23.99 33.22
N GLU A 313 14.61 23.36 32.08
CA GLU A 313 13.23 23.18 31.56
C GLU A 313 12.43 22.10 32.35
N PHE A 314 13.08 21.02 32.77
CA PHE A 314 12.42 19.85 33.35
C PHE A 314 12.79 19.59 34.82
N ARG A 315 13.41 20.55 35.54
CA ARG A 315 13.98 20.38 36.88
C ARG A 315 12.96 19.88 37.90
N GLU A 316 11.77 20.44 37.92
CA GLU A 316 10.70 20.01 38.83
C GLU A 316 10.31 18.55 38.61
N PHE A 317 10.09 18.17 37.35
CA PHE A 317 9.75 16.78 36.99
C PHE A 317 10.90 15.80 37.27
N MET A 318 12.14 16.25 37.12
CA MET A 318 13.32 15.46 37.45
C MET A 318 13.44 15.24 38.96
N ALA A 319 13.15 16.28 39.74
CA ALA A 319 13.14 16.17 41.22
C ALA A 319 12.02 15.22 41.69
N ASP A 320 10.81 15.35 41.14
CA ASP A 320 9.69 14.48 41.48
C ASP A 320 9.95 12.99 41.09
N ALA A 321 10.82 12.77 40.13
CA ALA A 321 11.23 11.43 39.68
C ALA A 321 12.49 10.91 40.40
N ASP A 322 12.98 11.58 41.46
CA ASP A 322 14.23 11.26 42.16
C ASP A 322 15.47 11.20 41.24
N ILE A 323 15.48 11.97 40.15
CA ILE A 323 16.63 12.08 39.26
C ILE A 323 17.61 13.09 39.83
N PRO A 324 18.93 12.78 39.94
CA PRO A 324 19.92 13.71 40.40
C PRO A 324 19.95 15.02 39.63
N LEU A 325 19.93 16.14 40.29
CA LEU A 325 20.00 17.46 39.70
C LEU A 325 21.42 18.04 39.90
N GLU A 326 21.91 18.80 38.88
CA GLU A 326 23.14 19.58 38.99
C GLU A 326 22.90 20.92 39.71
N LYS A 327 21.69 21.46 39.62
CA LYS A 327 21.28 22.69 40.33
C LYS A 327 20.13 22.38 41.31
N GLU A 328 20.15 23.00 42.47
CA GLU A 328 19.05 22.89 43.45
C GLU A 328 17.77 23.51 42.89
N LEU A 329 16.61 23.00 43.35
CA LEU A 329 15.33 23.63 43.07
C LEU A 329 15.32 25.04 43.72
N GLU A 330 14.89 26.05 42.98
CA GLU A 330 14.60 27.35 43.58
C GLU A 330 13.43 27.16 44.57
N PRO A 331 13.56 27.66 45.82
CA PRO A 331 12.46 27.58 46.76
C PRO A 331 11.23 28.29 46.19
N GLU A 332 10.07 27.64 46.32
CA GLU A 332 8.81 28.28 45.96
C GLU A 332 8.75 29.70 46.56
N PRO A 333 8.40 30.73 45.78
CA PRO A 333 8.22 32.07 46.32
C PRO A 333 7.21 31.99 47.46
N GLU A 334 7.58 32.53 48.64
CA GLU A 334 6.66 32.61 49.77
C GLU A 334 5.35 33.23 49.28
N PRO A 335 4.20 32.63 49.63
CA PRO A 335 2.91 33.17 49.20
C PRO A 335 2.80 34.63 49.66
N GLU A 336 2.56 35.53 48.72
CA GLU A 336 2.31 36.94 49.03
C GLU A 336 1.20 36.99 50.12
N PRO A 337 1.37 37.79 51.19
CA PRO A 337 0.37 37.87 52.23
C PRO A 337 -0.96 38.31 51.61
N GLU A 338 -1.99 37.49 51.81
CA GLU A 338 -3.36 37.82 51.39
C GLU A 338 -3.71 39.22 51.91
N GLU A 339 -3.86 40.19 51.00
CA GLU A 339 -4.47 41.47 51.32
C GLU A 339 -5.89 41.18 51.82
N THR A 340 -6.07 41.37 53.11
CA THR A 340 -7.37 41.33 53.80
C THR A 340 -8.26 42.40 53.16
N GLU A 341 -9.12 42.04 52.26
CA GLU A 341 -10.21 42.89 51.75
C GLU A 341 -11.08 43.33 52.93
N ALA A 342 -11.12 44.64 53.18
CA ALA A 342 -12.05 45.27 54.11
C ALA A 342 -13.50 45.06 53.58
N PRO A 343 -14.51 44.83 54.48
CA PRO A 343 -15.86 44.54 54.05
C PRO A 343 -16.49 45.76 53.40
N ALA A 344 -16.89 45.64 52.16
CA ALA A 344 -17.68 46.62 51.42
C ALA A 344 -19.12 46.65 51.96
N ALA A 345 -19.55 47.83 52.34
CA ALA A 345 -20.89 48.14 52.80
C ALA A 345 -21.95 47.98 51.70
N ASP A 346 -23.15 47.53 52.14
CA ASP A 346 -24.41 47.46 51.41
C ASP A 346 -24.74 48.67 50.52
N ALA A 347 -25.16 48.38 49.29
CA ALA A 347 -26.15 49.22 48.62
C ALA A 347 -26.95 48.41 47.54
N ALA A 348 -28.18 48.05 47.96
CA ALA A 348 -29.46 48.10 47.27
C ALA A 348 -29.56 47.81 45.73
N THR A 349 -30.30 46.75 45.49
CA THR A 349 -31.47 46.66 44.55
C THR A 349 -31.48 47.50 43.28
N GLU A 350 -31.54 46.85 42.14
CA GLU A 350 -32.59 47.01 41.13
C GLU A 350 -32.59 45.89 40.08
N THR A 351 -33.73 45.22 39.98
CA THR A 351 -34.14 44.28 38.91
C THR A 351 -35.10 45.02 37.97
N PRO A 352 -35.60 44.43 36.89
CA PRO A 352 -35.02 44.04 35.60
C PRO A 352 -35.74 44.75 34.43
N ALA A 353 -35.29 44.53 33.20
CA ALA A 353 -36.18 44.61 32.04
C ALA A 353 -35.69 43.76 30.89
N GLU A 354 -36.56 42.87 30.47
CA GLU A 354 -36.66 42.16 29.22
C GLU A 354 -36.50 43.01 27.97
N LYS A 355 -36.12 42.32 26.94
CA LYS A 355 -36.51 42.40 25.50
C LYS A 355 -35.27 42.46 24.62
N GLU A 356 -35.13 41.75 23.59
CA GLU A 356 -35.83 40.90 22.63
C GLU A 356 -34.82 39.93 21.98
#